data_87405d363aa9932ac9e89164aa9ce604
#
_entry.id   87405d363aa9932ac9e89164aa9ce604
#
_cell.length_a   1.000
_cell.length_b   1.000
_cell.length_c   1.000
_cell.angle_alpha   90.00
_cell.angle_beta   90.00
_cell.angle_gamma   90.00
#
_symmetry.space_group_name_H-M   'P 1'
#
loop_
_entity.id
_entity.type
_entity.pdbx_description
1 polymer ?
#
loop_
_entity_poly.entity_id
_entity_poly.type
_entity_poly.pdbx_seq_one_letter_code
_entity_poly.pdbx_strand_id
1 'polypeptide(L)'
;ERPDIYLKKKRKIDGLLEIKAFYNSPGFDLQSWNAFLNLLLINPNHIYADYLIFDYDIINNKNFIIENIFLKKIWELSKPMGSRAKIQWPVNVQYKNSEIVNLRPISAKDMKENKTYFENALDFLEAIQKTIEKYDKSKSEHKDGKWLKNVKLKYKSKMNKEIK
;
A
#
# COMPACT_ATOMS: atom_id res chain seq x y z
N GLU A 1 5.94 0.89 12.24
CA GLU A 1 5.37 2.17 11.79
C GLU A 1 3.97 2.34 12.35
N ARG A 2 3.59 3.57 12.66
CA ARG A 2 2.25 3.93 13.10
C ARG A 2 1.65 4.77 11.98
N PRO A 3 0.32 4.74 11.75
CA PRO A 3 -0.30 5.67 10.83
C PRO A 3 -0.07 7.11 11.30
N ASP A 4 -0.04 8.06 10.37
CA ASP A 4 0.17 9.47 10.69
C ASP A 4 -0.92 9.98 11.62
N ILE A 5 -2.16 9.51 11.43
CA ILE A 5 -3.32 9.93 12.24
C ILE A 5 -4.22 8.74 12.56
N TYR A 6 -4.63 8.66 13.82
CA TYR A 6 -5.72 7.79 14.27
C TYR A 6 -7.03 8.56 14.31
N LEU A 7 -7.99 8.16 13.52
CA LEU A 7 -9.34 8.71 13.59
C LEU A 7 -10.10 8.03 14.73
N LYS A 8 -10.65 8.79 15.65
CA LYS A 8 -11.36 8.26 16.84
C LYS A 8 -12.82 8.68 16.85
N LYS A 9 -13.70 7.72 17.13
CA LYS A 9 -15.11 7.96 17.42
C LYS A 9 -15.44 7.39 18.80
N LYS A 10 -15.98 8.22 19.69
CA LYS A 10 -16.33 7.82 21.08
C LYS A 10 -15.18 7.05 21.78
N ARG A 11 -13.94 7.57 21.71
CA ARG A 11 -12.70 7.00 22.29
C ARG A 11 -12.22 5.67 21.68
N LYS A 12 -12.88 5.13 20.65
CA LYS A 12 -12.40 3.98 19.89
C LYS A 12 -11.71 4.46 18.60
N ILE A 13 -10.65 3.75 18.18
CA ILE A 13 -10.04 4.00 16.87
C ILE A 13 -11.04 3.49 15.84
N ASP A 14 -11.51 4.39 14.97
CA ASP A 14 -12.52 4.13 13.95
C ASP A 14 -11.90 4.13 12.55
N GLY A 15 -10.72 4.72 12.38
CA GLY A 15 -10.00 4.78 11.12
C GLY A 15 -8.53 5.08 11.29
N LEU A 16 -7.80 4.85 10.24
CA LEU A 16 -6.35 5.09 10.11
C LEU A 16 -6.14 5.96 8.88
N LEU A 17 -5.33 7.00 9.01
CA LEU A 17 -5.03 7.94 7.93
C LEU A 17 -3.53 8.07 7.76
N GLU A 18 -3.07 7.86 6.54
CA GLU A 18 -1.70 8.13 6.07
C GLU A 18 -1.71 9.39 5.21
N ILE A 19 -0.73 10.26 5.38
CA ILE A 19 -0.62 11.50 4.61
C ILE A 19 0.60 11.42 3.70
N LYS A 20 0.40 11.73 2.42
CA LYS A 20 1.45 11.77 1.42
C LYS A 20 1.32 13.05 0.57
N ALA A 21 2.43 13.49 0.00
CA ALA A 21 2.42 14.59 -0.95
C ALA A 21 3.43 14.33 -2.08
N PHE A 22 3.18 14.91 -3.26
CA PHE A 22 4.13 14.83 -4.37
C PHE A 22 4.06 16.07 -5.26
N TYR A 23 5.16 16.31 -5.94
CA TYR A 23 5.34 17.32 -6.98
C TYR A 23 5.69 16.62 -8.29
N ASN A 24 5.00 16.91 -9.37
CA ASN A 24 5.15 16.33 -10.72
C ASN A 24 4.84 14.84 -10.82
N SER A 25 5.43 14.00 -9.97
CA SER A 25 5.20 12.57 -9.98
C SER A 25 5.26 11.98 -8.58
N PRO A 26 4.47 10.92 -8.28
CA PRO A 26 4.48 10.27 -6.96
C PRO A 26 5.81 9.58 -6.70
N GLY A 27 6.76 10.35 -6.15
CA GLY A 27 8.08 9.87 -5.73
C GLY A 27 8.09 9.20 -4.37
N PHE A 28 6.99 9.25 -3.62
CA PHE A 28 6.88 8.68 -2.28
C PHE A 28 6.74 7.16 -2.31
N ASP A 29 7.09 6.53 -1.20
CA ASP A 29 6.81 5.13 -0.94
C ASP A 29 5.45 4.98 -0.24
N LEU A 30 4.65 4.01 -0.68
CA LEU A 30 3.40 3.68 0.03
C LEU A 30 3.74 3.17 1.41
N GLN A 31 4.60 2.15 1.46
CA GLN A 31 5.07 1.54 2.69
C GLN A 31 6.43 0.86 2.46
N SER A 32 7.27 0.79 3.48
CA SER A 32 8.40 -0.12 3.50
C SER A 32 7.90 -1.57 3.44
N TRP A 33 8.47 -2.40 2.57
CA TRP A 33 8.02 -3.78 2.33
C TRP A 33 7.97 -4.62 3.62
N ASN A 34 9.07 -4.71 4.31
CA ASN A 34 9.16 -5.50 5.54
C ASN A 34 8.27 -4.96 6.66
N ALA A 35 8.20 -3.63 6.80
CA ALA A 35 7.35 -2.99 7.79
C ALA A 35 5.86 -3.27 7.48
N PHE A 36 5.45 -3.23 6.21
CA PHE A 36 4.08 -3.52 5.80
C PHE A 36 3.68 -4.96 6.08
N LEU A 37 4.53 -5.94 5.72
CA LEU A 37 4.26 -7.35 5.98
C LEU A 37 4.09 -7.62 7.48
N ASN A 38 4.99 -7.10 8.31
CA ASN A 38 4.94 -7.27 9.76
C ASN A 38 3.75 -6.53 10.39
N LEU A 39 3.45 -5.32 9.90
CA LEU A 39 2.34 -4.53 10.39
C LEU A 39 1.00 -5.26 10.23
N LEU A 40 0.77 -5.89 9.07
CA LEU A 40 -0.47 -6.63 8.83
C LEU A 40 -0.56 -7.92 9.66
N LEU A 41 0.55 -8.55 10.02
CA LEU A 41 0.57 -9.67 10.96
C LEU A 41 0.23 -9.25 12.40
N ILE A 42 0.51 -8.00 12.77
CA ILE A 42 0.22 -7.46 14.11
C ILE A 42 -1.18 -6.82 14.13
N ASN A 43 -1.44 -5.96 13.16
CA ASN A 43 -2.69 -5.20 13.07
C ASN A 43 -3.23 -5.18 11.63
N PRO A 44 -3.94 -6.21 11.21
CA PRO A 44 -4.42 -6.37 9.82
C PRO A 44 -5.42 -5.27 9.38
N ASN A 45 -5.99 -4.48 10.31
CA ASN A 45 -6.84 -3.35 9.97
C ASN A 45 -6.12 -2.26 9.17
N HIS A 46 -4.79 -2.21 9.23
CA HIS A 46 -4.01 -1.26 8.43
C HIS A 46 -4.21 -1.44 6.92
N ILE A 47 -4.70 -2.59 6.47
CA ILE A 47 -5.09 -2.74 5.05
C ILE A 47 -6.18 -1.74 4.66
N TYR A 48 -7.05 -1.36 5.57
CA TYR A 48 -8.15 -0.42 5.35
C TYR A 48 -7.80 1.04 5.72
N ALA A 49 -6.52 1.36 5.95
CA ALA A 49 -6.09 2.74 6.15
C ALA A 49 -6.43 3.59 4.92
N ASP A 50 -6.88 4.81 5.17
CA ASP A 50 -7.04 5.83 4.14
C ASP A 50 -5.71 6.53 3.87
N TYR A 51 -5.44 6.83 2.61
CA TYR A 51 -4.30 7.63 2.17
C TYR A 51 -4.82 8.96 1.65
N LEU A 52 -4.50 10.04 2.36
CA LEU A 52 -4.75 11.41 1.93
C LEU A 52 -3.51 11.92 1.20
N ILE A 53 -3.65 12.18 -0.10
CA ILE A 53 -2.53 12.52 -0.96
C ILE A 53 -2.73 13.89 -1.58
N PHE A 54 -1.72 14.74 -1.44
CA PHE A 54 -1.68 16.07 -2.03
C PHE A 54 -0.76 16.08 -3.24
N ASP A 55 -1.32 16.43 -4.40
CA ASP A 55 -0.58 16.77 -5.62
C ASP A 55 -0.44 18.28 -5.64
N TYR A 56 0.79 18.79 -5.60
CA TYR A 56 1.06 20.22 -5.53
C TYR A 56 2.02 20.67 -6.61
N ASP A 57 1.91 21.96 -6.97
CA ASP A 57 2.85 22.65 -7.83
C ASP A 57 3.54 23.80 -7.09
N ILE A 58 4.71 24.19 -7.58
CA ILE A 58 5.52 25.26 -6.99
C ILE A 58 5.46 26.49 -7.90
N ILE A 59 4.89 27.58 -7.37
CA ILE A 59 4.80 28.87 -8.07
C ILE A 59 5.91 29.79 -7.58
N ASN A 60 6.66 30.38 -8.54
CA ASN A 60 7.66 31.41 -8.26
C ASN A 60 8.71 31.01 -7.21
N ASN A 61 9.05 29.71 -7.10
CA ASN A 61 10.03 29.15 -6.16
C ASN A 61 9.79 29.48 -4.67
N LYS A 62 8.62 29.99 -4.31
CA LYS A 62 8.29 30.39 -2.92
C LYS A 62 6.91 29.94 -2.46
N ASN A 63 5.98 29.82 -3.37
CA ASN A 63 4.60 29.45 -3.06
C ASN A 63 4.28 28.10 -3.69
N PHE A 64 3.43 27.34 -3.06
CA PHE A 64 2.87 26.13 -3.63
C PHE A 64 1.35 26.22 -3.67
N ILE A 65 0.76 25.56 -4.65
CA ILE A 65 -0.67 25.36 -4.73
C ILE A 65 -0.96 23.86 -4.75
N ILE A 66 -2.05 23.48 -4.12
CA ILE A 66 -2.57 22.10 -4.19
C ILE A 66 -3.43 22.02 -5.43
N GLU A 67 -3.03 21.22 -6.40
CA GLU A 67 -3.77 20.99 -7.63
C GLU A 67 -4.84 19.93 -7.47
N ASN A 68 -4.51 18.85 -6.75
CA ASN A 68 -5.42 17.75 -6.52
C ASN A 68 -5.26 17.19 -5.10
N ILE A 69 -6.37 16.68 -4.57
CA ILE A 69 -6.41 15.95 -3.30
C ILE A 69 -7.07 14.60 -3.58
N PHE A 70 -6.39 13.52 -3.20
CA PHE A 70 -6.91 12.17 -3.37
C PHE A 70 -7.11 11.53 -1.99
N LEU A 71 -8.23 10.84 -1.82
CA LEU A 71 -8.48 9.95 -0.67
C LEU A 71 -8.66 8.54 -1.22
N LYS A 72 -7.71 7.65 -0.91
CA LYS A 72 -7.60 6.32 -1.52
C LYS A 72 -7.25 5.26 -0.48
N LYS A 73 -7.57 4.02 -0.79
CA LYS A 73 -7.04 2.85 -0.08
C LYS A 73 -5.72 2.40 -0.72
N ILE A 74 -4.90 1.65 0.03
CA ILE A 74 -3.60 1.19 -0.47
C ILE A 74 -3.72 0.35 -1.75
N TRP A 75 -4.75 -0.47 -1.87
CA TRP A 75 -4.97 -1.28 -3.08
C TRP A 75 -5.38 -0.45 -4.30
N GLU A 76 -6.06 0.68 -4.10
CA GLU A 76 -6.40 1.63 -5.17
C GLU A 76 -5.16 2.42 -5.65
N LEU A 77 -4.14 2.51 -4.79
CA LEU A 77 -2.85 3.15 -5.08
C LEU A 77 -1.81 2.17 -5.62
N SER A 78 -2.15 0.91 -5.77
CA SER A 78 -1.22 -0.14 -6.18
C SER A 78 -1.60 -0.71 -7.54
N LYS A 79 -0.62 -1.27 -8.24
CA LYS A 79 -0.82 -1.96 -9.52
C LYS A 79 0.18 -3.09 -9.70
N PRO A 80 -0.08 -4.05 -10.59
CA PRO A 80 0.96 -4.92 -11.09
C PRO A 80 2.05 -4.12 -11.80
N MET A 81 3.30 -4.50 -11.63
CA MET A 81 4.40 -3.89 -12.37
C MET A 81 4.62 -4.65 -13.67
N GLY A 82 4.25 -4.02 -14.79
CA GLY A 82 4.64 -4.48 -16.13
C GLY A 82 6.14 -4.27 -16.33
N SER A 83 6.85 -5.28 -16.80
CA SER A 83 8.28 -5.22 -16.99
C SER A 83 8.64 -4.92 -18.44
N ARG A 84 9.57 -4.00 -18.64
CA ARG A 84 10.36 -3.93 -19.88
C ARG A 84 11.23 -5.19 -20.10
N ALA A 85 11.44 -5.99 -19.06
CA ALA A 85 12.31 -7.17 -19.02
C ALA A 85 11.57 -8.51 -18.90
N LYS A 86 10.32 -8.63 -19.36
CA LYS A 86 9.50 -9.87 -19.29
C LYS A 86 9.17 -10.41 -17.89
N ILE A 87 9.52 -9.71 -16.81
CA ILE A 87 9.16 -10.10 -15.45
C ILE A 87 7.92 -9.30 -15.04
N GLN A 88 6.78 -9.95 -14.91
CA GLN A 88 5.56 -9.34 -14.36
C GLN A 88 5.56 -9.53 -12.85
N TRP A 89 5.72 -8.44 -12.12
CA TRP A 89 5.55 -8.44 -10.68
C TRP A 89 4.07 -8.31 -10.34
N PRO A 90 3.55 -9.14 -9.43
CA PRO A 90 2.15 -9.07 -9.04
C PRO A 90 1.75 -7.73 -8.41
N VAL A 91 2.72 -7.03 -7.79
CA VAL A 91 2.54 -5.69 -7.24
C VAL A 91 3.75 -4.81 -7.54
N ASN A 92 3.53 -3.50 -7.70
CA ASN A 92 4.60 -2.53 -7.95
C ASN A 92 5.47 -2.34 -6.70
N VAL A 93 6.73 -2.70 -6.82
CA VAL A 93 7.71 -2.61 -5.73
C VAL A 93 9.01 -1.96 -6.21
N GLN A 94 9.71 -1.34 -5.28
CA GLN A 94 11.10 -0.96 -5.47
C GLN A 94 11.98 -2.16 -5.14
N TYR A 95 12.81 -2.56 -6.10
CA TYR A 95 13.78 -3.63 -5.94
C TYR A 95 15.19 -3.06 -5.98
N LYS A 96 15.97 -3.28 -4.93
CA LYS A 96 17.31 -2.75 -4.80
C LYS A 96 18.21 -3.77 -4.09
N ASN A 97 19.44 -3.95 -4.58
CA ASN A 97 20.42 -4.88 -3.97
C ASN A 97 19.87 -6.30 -3.77
N SER A 98 19.13 -6.81 -4.76
CA SER A 98 18.49 -8.14 -4.72
C SER A 98 17.37 -8.31 -3.67
N GLU A 99 16.85 -7.23 -3.12
CA GLU A 99 15.78 -7.24 -2.13
C GLU A 99 14.63 -6.31 -2.52
N ILE A 100 13.41 -6.65 -2.06
CA ILE A 100 12.27 -5.78 -2.13
C ILE A 100 12.36 -4.78 -0.98
N VAL A 101 12.34 -3.49 -1.31
CA VAL A 101 12.53 -2.41 -0.32
C VAL A 101 11.20 -1.77 0.05
N ASN A 102 10.44 -1.33 -0.94
CA ASN A 102 9.23 -0.55 -0.72
C ASN A 102 8.11 -0.95 -1.69
N LEU A 103 6.86 -0.75 -1.25
CA LEU A 103 5.68 -0.68 -2.12
C LEU A 103 5.64 0.69 -2.79
N ARG A 104 5.38 0.70 -4.10
CA ARG A 104 5.36 1.93 -4.91
C ARG A 104 3.95 2.26 -5.37
N PRO A 105 3.59 3.55 -5.44
CA PRO A 105 2.28 3.97 -5.91
C PRO A 105 2.12 3.82 -7.43
N ILE A 106 0.87 3.93 -7.88
CA ILE A 106 0.52 4.17 -9.28
C ILE A 106 1.01 5.54 -9.74
N SER A 107 0.98 5.81 -11.04
CA SER A 107 1.37 7.12 -11.58
C SER A 107 0.36 8.22 -11.22
N ALA A 108 0.80 9.48 -11.25
CA ALA A 108 -0.11 10.64 -11.08
C ALA A 108 -1.27 10.60 -12.11
N LYS A 109 -0.97 10.20 -13.35
CA LYS A 109 -2.00 10.02 -14.39
C LYS A 109 -3.05 9.00 -13.98
N ASP A 110 -2.62 7.80 -13.51
CA ASP A 110 -3.55 6.76 -13.06
C ASP A 110 -4.41 7.24 -11.85
N MET A 111 -3.82 8.05 -10.94
CA MET A 111 -4.57 8.65 -9.82
C MET A 111 -5.64 9.65 -10.32
N LYS A 112 -5.27 10.55 -11.24
CA LYS A 112 -6.17 11.56 -11.83
C LYS A 112 -7.28 10.92 -12.64
N GLU A 113 -7.00 9.83 -13.35
CA GLU A 113 -7.97 9.05 -14.12
C GLU A 113 -8.79 8.06 -13.25
N ASN A 114 -8.55 8.05 -11.96
CA ASN A 114 -9.19 7.14 -10.98
C ASN A 114 -9.09 5.66 -11.36
N LYS A 115 -7.96 5.25 -11.96
CA LYS A 115 -7.73 3.85 -12.30
C LYS A 115 -7.51 3.00 -11.08
N THR A 116 -8.15 1.85 -11.06
CA THR A 116 -7.92 0.79 -10.06
C THR A 116 -7.46 -0.48 -10.77
N TYR A 117 -6.54 -1.20 -10.15
CA TYR A 117 -5.94 -2.42 -10.68
C TYR A 117 -6.24 -3.64 -9.80
N PHE A 118 -6.67 -3.39 -8.57
CA PHE A 118 -7.17 -4.40 -7.64
C PHE A 118 -8.58 -4.01 -7.23
N GLU A 119 -9.53 -4.93 -7.32
CA GLU A 119 -10.93 -4.66 -7.03
C GLU A 119 -11.17 -4.40 -5.53
N ASN A 120 -10.37 -5.03 -4.70
CA ASN A 120 -10.54 -4.98 -3.25
C ASN A 120 -9.24 -5.29 -2.50
N ALA A 121 -9.30 -5.23 -1.17
CA ALA A 121 -8.15 -5.50 -0.31
C ALA A 121 -7.63 -6.94 -0.46
N LEU A 122 -8.51 -7.91 -0.67
CA LEU A 122 -8.13 -9.32 -0.77
C LEU A 122 -7.30 -9.58 -2.02
N ASP A 123 -7.71 -9.06 -3.18
CA ASP A 123 -6.98 -9.19 -4.45
C ASP A 123 -5.56 -8.62 -4.33
N PHE A 124 -5.44 -7.47 -3.67
CA PHE A 124 -4.15 -6.86 -3.40
C PHE A 124 -3.28 -7.72 -2.47
N LEU A 125 -3.84 -8.27 -1.38
CA LEU A 125 -3.10 -9.13 -0.46
C LEU A 125 -2.67 -10.45 -1.13
N GLU A 126 -3.45 -10.98 -2.05
CA GLU A 126 -3.07 -12.14 -2.86
C GLU A 126 -1.90 -11.81 -3.81
N ALA A 127 -1.89 -10.60 -4.38
CA ALA A 127 -0.76 -10.13 -5.17
C ALA A 127 0.51 -9.95 -4.32
N ILE A 128 0.39 -9.47 -3.07
CA ILE A 128 1.49 -9.44 -2.10
C ILE A 128 2.01 -10.86 -1.83
N GLN A 129 1.13 -11.82 -1.54
CA GLN A 129 1.54 -13.21 -1.30
C GLN A 129 2.27 -13.80 -2.52
N LYS A 130 1.74 -13.60 -3.72
CA LYS A 130 2.40 -14.04 -4.97
C LYS A 130 3.77 -13.39 -5.16
N THR A 131 3.94 -12.13 -4.71
CA THR A 131 5.23 -11.43 -4.75
C THR A 131 6.22 -12.05 -3.76
N ILE A 132 5.79 -12.38 -2.54
CA ILE A 132 6.60 -13.11 -1.54
C ILE A 132 7.07 -14.44 -2.11
N GLU A 133 6.14 -15.25 -2.67
CA GLU A 133 6.45 -16.57 -3.21
C GLU A 133 7.54 -16.52 -4.28
N LYS A 134 7.39 -15.58 -5.21
CA LYS A 134 8.19 -15.57 -6.42
C LYS A 134 9.51 -14.83 -6.29
N TYR A 135 9.52 -13.76 -5.51
CA TYR A 135 10.62 -12.80 -5.55
C TYR A 135 11.29 -12.52 -4.19
N ASP A 136 10.60 -12.73 -3.08
CA ASP A 136 11.18 -12.45 -1.75
C ASP A 136 11.86 -13.69 -1.18
N LYS A 137 13.14 -13.83 -1.49
CA LYS A 137 13.94 -14.96 -0.99
C LYS A 137 14.20 -14.90 0.51
N SER A 138 14.12 -13.71 1.11
CA SER A 138 14.41 -13.49 2.54
C SER A 138 13.24 -13.88 3.45
N LYS A 139 12.07 -14.21 2.89
CA LYS A 139 10.83 -14.46 3.63
C LYS A 139 10.34 -15.90 3.49
N SER A 140 11.24 -16.87 3.71
CA SER A 140 10.91 -18.29 3.63
C SER A 140 9.75 -18.69 4.57
N GLU A 141 9.67 -18.08 5.77
CA GLU A 141 8.62 -18.30 6.75
C GLU A 141 7.22 -17.81 6.31
N HIS A 142 7.16 -16.95 5.29
CA HIS A 142 5.92 -16.38 4.75
C HIS A 142 5.43 -17.06 3.49
N LYS A 143 6.20 -18.02 2.95
CA LYS A 143 5.85 -18.77 1.73
C LYS A 143 4.73 -19.78 1.95
N ASP A 144 4.33 -20.47 0.89
CA ASP A 144 3.27 -21.47 0.88
C ASP A 144 1.91 -20.93 1.41
N GLY A 145 1.62 -19.67 1.08
CA GLY A 145 0.41 -18.99 1.52
C GLY A 145 0.37 -18.64 3.00
N LYS A 146 1.43 -18.90 3.75
CA LYS A 146 1.45 -18.76 5.22
C LYS A 146 1.22 -17.33 5.67
N TRP A 147 1.86 -16.35 5.02
CA TRP A 147 1.68 -14.95 5.41
C TRP A 147 0.22 -14.52 5.26
N LEU A 148 -0.38 -14.72 4.09
CA LEU A 148 -1.77 -14.34 3.83
C LEU A 148 -2.75 -15.07 4.76
N LYS A 149 -2.53 -16.38 4.98
CA LYS A 149 -3.33 -17.17 5.92
C LYS A 149 -3.29 -16.56 7.33
N ASN A 150 -2.12 -16.18 7.81
CA ASN A 150 -1.96 -15.58 9.15
C ASN A 150 -2.62 -14.20 9.23
N VAL A 151 -2.50 -13.36 8.20
CA VAL A 151 -3.19 -12.06 8.12
C VAL A 151 -4.70 -12.26 8.18
N LYS A 152 -5.27 -13.17 7.37
CA LYS A 152 -6.71 -13.50 7.37
C LYS A 152 -7.20 -14.00 8.72
N LEU A 153 -6.48 -14.93 9.34
CA LEU A 153 -6.83 -15.47 10.67
C LEU A 153 -6.81 -14.37 11.73
N LYS A 154 -5.78 -13.52 11.72
CA LYS A 154 -5.65 -12.41 12.67
C LYS A 154 -6.75 -11.36 12.48
N TYR A 155 -7.11 -11.04 11.24
CA TYR A 155 -8.21 -10.12 10.94
C TYR A 155 -9.53 -10.69 11.45
N LYS A 156 -9.84 -11.95 11.12
CA LYS A 156 -11.07 -12.63 11.58
C LYS A 156 -11.16 -12.64 13.10
N SER A 157 -10.07 -12.95 13.80
CA SER A 157 -10.06 -12.98 15.28
C SER A 157 -10.29 -11.60 15.92
N LYS A 158 -9.83 -10.53 15.29
CA LYS A 158 -9.96 -9.17 15.83
C LYS A 158 -11.29 -8.49 15.47
N MET A 159 -11.77 -8.74 14.27
CA MET A 159 -12.89 -7.99 13.69
C MET A 159 -14.18 -8.78 13.62
N ASN A 160 -14.12 -10.08 13.87
CA ASN A 160 -15.23 -11.04 13.65
C ASN A 160 -15.82 -10.94 12.23
N LYS A 161 -14.95 -10.63 11.24
CA LYS A 161 -15.27 -10.44 9.82
C LYS A 161 -14.16 -11.05 8.98
N GLU A 162 -14.41 -11.24 7.70
CA GLU A 162 -13.41 -11.63 6.71
C GLU A 162 -12.93 -10.42 5.92
N ILE A 163 -11.68 -10.46 5.43
CA ILE A 163 -11.15 -9.45 4.51
C ILE A 163 -11.87 -9.62 3.17
N LYS A 164 -12.36 -8.52 2.64
CA LYS A 164 -12.99 -8.43 1.33
C LYS A 164 -12.12 -7.64 0.37
#